data_e2cf3e3f4c6284cfd1d7cbe5ecd55a82
#
_entry.id   e2cf3e3f4c6284cfd1d7cbe5ecd55a82
#
_cell.length_a   1.000
_cell.length_b   1.000
_cell.length_c   1.000
_cell.angle_alpha   90.00
_cell.angle_beta   90.00
_cell.angle_gamma   90.00
#
_symmetry.space_group_name_H-M   'P 1'
#
loop_
_entity.id
_entity.type
_entity.pdbx_description
1 polymer ?
#
loop_
_entity_poly.entity_id
_entity_poly.type
_entity_poly.pdbx_seq_one_letter_code
_entity_poly.pdbx_strand_id
1 'polypeptide(L)'
;MALHRYKEQVEGLKEYARFPEIPPDPYDIDPGFAANMLKEYKVELNRVNLAKYNTAMELSGEGGPCCCKCWRWEVLGGMGKVLIRERQIDGKTLAKIWDLTDGCGGDEHLH
;
A
#
# COMPACT_ATOMS: atom_id res chain seq x y z
N MET A 1 -8.84 16.11 -3.28
CA MET A 1 -8.29 15.10 -4.17
C MET A 1 -8.70 15.37 -5.60
N ALA A 2 -7.77 15.27 -6.51
CA ALA A 2 -8.08 15.43 -7.93
C ALA A 2 -8.79 14.19 -8.45
N LEU A 3 -9.93 14.38 -9.08
CA LEU A 3 -10.69 13.27 -9.65
C LEU A 3 -9.84 12.49 -10.66
N HIS A 4 -9.01 13.21 -11.40
CA HIS A 4 -8.12 12.62 -12.38
C HIS A 4 -7.16 11.60 -11.74
N ARG A 5 -6.55 11.97 -10.61
CA ARG A 5 -5.65 11.07 -9.92
C ARG A 5 -6.39 9.85 -9.36
N TYR A 6 -7.58 10.06 -8.83
CA TYR A 6 -8.37 8.95 -8.32
C TYR A 6 -8.67 7.93 -9.42
N LYS A 7 -9.04 8.42 -10.60
CA LYS A 7 -9.31 7.52 -11.73
C LYS A 7 -8.08 6.74 -12.14
N GLU A 8 -6.93 7.39 -12.14
CA GLU A 8 -5.67 6.72 -12.46
C GLU A 8 -5.36 5.63 -11.45
N GLN A 9 -5.59 5.89 -10.18
CA GLN A 9 -5.34 4.92 -9.14
C GLN A 9 -6.24 3.71 -9.28
N VAL A 10 -7.54 3.93 -9.43
CA VAL A 10 -8.48 2.82 -9.58
C VAL A 10 -8.18 2.00 -10.83
N GLU A 11 -7.88 2.66 -11.92
CA GLU A 11 -7.56 1.98 -13.16
C GLU A 11 -6.30 1.15 -13.03
N GLY A 12 -5.27 1.71 -12.41
CA GLY A 12 -4.02 0.99 -12.19
C GLY A 12 -4.19 -0.21 -11.28
N LEU A 13 -5.06 -0.10 -10.29
CA LEU A 13 -5.29 -1.20 -9.35
C LEU A 13 -6.02 -2.38 -9.97
N LYS A 14 -6.68 -2.20 -11.10
CA LYS A 14 -7.32 -3.31 -11.79
C LYS A 14 -6.32 -4.38 -12.21
N GLU A 15 -5.09 -3.99 -12.46
CA GLU A 15 -4.02 -4.92 -12.81
C GLU A 15 -3.75 -5.91 -11.68
N TYR A 16 -4.07 -5.54 -10.45
CA TYR A 16 -3.81 -6.34 -9.26
C TYR A 16 -5.08 -6.92 -8.66
N ALA A 17 -6.18 -6.96 -9.45
CA ALA A 17 -7.46 -7.42 -8.92
C ALA A 17 -7.44 -8.88 -8.45
N ARG A 18 -6.46 -9.66 -8.90
CA ARG A 18 -6.31 -11.05 -8.49
C ARG A 18 -5.83 -11.18 -7.04
N PHE A 19 -5.35 -10.11 -6.45
CA PHE A 19 -4.86 -10.10 -5.07
C PHE A 19 -5.93 -9.53 -4.16
N PRO A 20 -6.61 -10.37 -3.36
CA PRO A 20 -7.68 -9.86 -2.48
C PRO A 20 -7.16 -8.92 -1.39
N GLU A 21 -5.86 -8.95 -1.11
CA GLU A 21 -5.27 -8.09 -0.11
C GLU A 21 -5.14 -6.64 -0.55
N ILE A 22 -5.33 -6.36 -1.84
CA ILE A 22 -5.18 -5.01 -2.37
C ILE A 22 -6.57 -4.39 -2.53
N PRO A 23 -6.85 -3.27 -1.86
CA PRO A 23 -8.16 -2.63 -1.99
C PRO A 23 -8.33 -2.08 -3.41
N PRO A 24 -9.45 -2.37 -4.07
CA PRO A 24 -9.70 -1.84 -5.41
C PRO A 24 -9.92 -0.34 -5.44
N ASP A 25 -10.34 0.22 -4.31
CA ASP A 25 -10.52 1.67 -4.17
C ASP A 25 -9.68 2.12 -2.98
N PRO A 26 -8.61 2.90 -3.21
CA PRO A 26 -7.71 3.26 -2.12
C PRO A 26 -8.32 4.17 -1.06
N TYR A 27 -9.50 4.72 -1.34
CA TYR A 27 -10.18 5.60 -0.38
C TYR A 27 -11.35 4.92 0.31
N ASP A 28 -11.58 3.64 0.01
CA ASP A 28 -12.66 2.86 0.62
C ASP A 28 -12.05 1.59 1.19
N ILE A 29 -11.45 1.73 2.36
CA ILE A 29 -10.75 0.61 3.00
C ILE A 29 -11.64 -0.01 4.07
N ASP A 30 -11.94 -1.29 3.89
CA ASP A 30 -12.77 -2.03 4.82
C ASP A 30 -12.17 -2.05 6.22
N PRO A 31 -12.95 -1.73 7.27
CA PRO A 31 -12.41 -1.72 8.64
C PRO A 31 -11.84 -3.05 9.11
N GLY A 32 -12.43 -4.16 8.70
CA GLY A 32 -11.90 -5.48 9.06
C GLY A 32 -10.56 -5.75 8.41
N PHE A 33 -10.44 -5.38 7.14
CA PHE A 33 -9.17 -5.46 6.44
C PHE A 33 -8.12 -4.59 7.13
N ALA A 34 -8.49 -3.35 7.47
CA ALA A 34 -7.56 -2.43 8.12
C ALA A 34 -7.07 -3.00 9.45
N ALA A 35 -7.97 -3.55 10.26
CA ALA A 35 -7.59 -4.13 11.53
C ALA A 35 -6.60 -5.29 11.36
N ASN A 36 -6.84 -6.14 10.36
CA ASN A 36 -5.93 -7.24 10.07
C ASN A 36 -4.57 -6.74 9.62
N MET A 37 -4.54 -5.73 8.77
CA MET A 37 -3.28 -5.22 8.26
C MET A 37 -2.47 -4.51 9.36
N LEU A 38 -3.13 -3.89 10.32
CA LEU A 38 -2.44 -3.31 11.46
C LEU A 38 -1.69 -4.39 12.26
N LYS A 39 -2.29 -5.56 12.39
CA LYS A 39 -1.62 -6.69 13.05
C LYS A 39 -0.44 -7.19 12.21
N GLU A 40 -0.64 -7.29 10.91
CA GLU A 40 0.41 -7.77 10.02
C GLU A 40 1.59 -6.80 9.94
N TYR A 41 1.34 -5.53 10.13
CA TYR A 41 2.40 -4.53 10.12
C TYR A 41 3.42 -4.79 11.24
N LYS A 42 2.99 -5.41 12.33
CA LYS A 42 3.87 -5.70 13.46
C LYS A 42 4.67 -7.00 13.28
N VAL A 43 4.37 -7.77 12.25
CA VAL A 43 5.08 -9.02 11.99
C VAL A 43 6.47 -8.71 11.44
N GLU A 44 7.49 -9.37 11.98
CA GLU A 44 8.85 -9.21 11.48
C GLU A 44 9.06 -10.03 10.23
N LEU A 45 9.72 -9.45 9.25
CA LEU A 45 10.04 -10.14 8.01
C LEU A 45 11.42 -10.79 8.14
N ASN A 46 11.61 -11.93 7.44
CA ASN A 46 12.93 -12.51 7.36
C ASN A 46 13.83 -11.59 6.53
N ARG A 47 15.12 -11.92 6.48
CA ARG A 47 16.10 -11.04 5.81
C ARG A 47 15.76 -10.78 4.35
N VAL A 48 15.38 -11.83 3.63
CA VAL A 48 15.08 -11.71 2.19
C VAL A 48 13.86 -10.81 1.98
N ASN A 49 12.80 -11.08 2.75
CA ASN A 49 11.56 -10.33 2.61
C ASN A 49 11.72 -8.89 3.09
N LEU A 50 12.53 -8.69 4.13
CA LEU A 50 12.80 -7.33 4.61
C LEU A 50 13.54 -6.52 3.55
N ALA A 51 14.46 -7.15 2.82
CA ALA A 51 15.16 -6.46 1.74
C ALA A 51 14.18 -6.01 0.66
N LYS A 52 13.19 -6.84 0.33
CA LYS A 52 12.15 -6.47 -0.63
C LYS A 52 11.32 -5.30 -0.13
N TYR A 53 10.96 -5.33 1.14
CA TYR A 53 10.18 -4.26 1.75
C TYR A 53 10.96 -2.93 1.72
N ASN A 54 12.25 -2.99 2.08
CA ASN A 54 13.07 -1.79 2.08
C ASN A 54 13.27 -1.24 0.67
N THR A 55 13.38 -2.11 -0.33
CA THR A 55 13.46 -1.68 -1.73
C THR A 55 12.19 -0.93 -2.11
N ALA A 56 11.05 -1.44 -1.70
CA ALA A 56 9.77 -0.76 -1.99
C ALA A 56 9.73 0.61 -1.31
N MET A 57 10.22 0.71 -0.08
CA MET A 57 10.30 1.99 0.62
C MET A 57 11.12 3.01 -0.16
N GLU A 58 12.23 2.56 -0.75
CA GLU A 58 13.09 3.45 -1.52
C GLU A 58 12.49 3.87 -2.84
N LEU A 59 11.80 2.96 -3.49
CA LEU A 59 11.29 3.17 -4.85
C LEU A 59 9.93 3.86 -4.91
N SER A 60 9.14 3.80 -3.84
CA SER A 60 7.82 4.43 -3.87
C SER A 60 7.94 5.94 -3.90
N GLY A 61 6.96 6.59 -4.52
CA GLY A 61 6.99 8.03 -4.69
C GLY A 61 7.01 8.81 -3.39
N GLU A 62 6.44 8.23 -2.34
CA GLU A 62 6.37 8.90 -1.03
C GLU A 62 7.42 8.39 -0.05
N GLY A 63 8.29 7.51 -0.48
CA GLY A 63 9.29 6.95 0.40
C GLY A 63 8.73 5.94 1.39
N GLY A 64 7.58 5.35 1.08
CA GLY A 64 6.93 4.39 1.94
C GLY A 64 5.52 4.10 1.50
N PRO A 65 4.74 3.44 2.34
CA PRO A 65 3.38 3.03 1.98
C PRO A 65 2.40 4.17 1.69
N CYS A 66 2.63 5.32 2.30
CA CYS A 66 1.68 6.42 2.17
C CYS A 66 2.40 7.76 2.30
N CYS A 67 1.70 8.84 1.99
CA CYS A 67 2.29 10.18 2.00
C CYS A 67 2.58 10.68 3.41
N CYS A 68 1.92 10.15 4.43
CA CYS A 68 2.19 10.53 5.81
C CYS A 68 2.07 9.31 6.71
N LYS A 69 2.70 9.40 7.89
CA LYS A 69 2.75 8.26 8.81
C LYS A 69 1.51 8.22 9.72
N CYS A 70 0.35 8.12 9.11
CA CYS A 70 -0.90 7.96 9.83
C CYS A 70 -1.28 6.47 9.86
N TRP A 71 -2.52 6.18 10.24
CA TRP A 71 -2.97 4.79 10.30
C TRP A 71 -2.86 4.09 8.93
N ARG A 72 -3.00 4.85 7.85
CA ARG A 72 -2.89 4.27 6.51
C ARG A 72 -1.48 3.76 6.23
N TRP A 73 -0.47 4.42 6.76
CA TRP A 73 0.91 3.95 6.63
C TRP A 73 1.03 2.52 7.16
N GLU A 74 0.47 2.28 8.36
CA GLU A 74 0.56 0.97 8.97
C GLU A 74 -0.31 -0.06 8.27
N VAL A 75 -1.51 0.33 7.83
CA VAL A 75 -2.39 -0.58 7.09
C VAL A 75 -1.75 -0.99 5.77
N LEU A 76 -1.28 -0.02 5.01
CA LEU A 76 -0.68 -0.32 3.72
C LEU A 76 0.70 -0.96 3.87
N GLY A 77 1.41 -0.65 4.94
CA GLY A 77 2.64 -1.34 5.27
C GLY A 77 2.39 -2.81 5.60
N GLY A 78 1.36 -3.08 6.39
CA GLY A 78 0.97 -4.45 6.70
C GLY A 78 0.57 -5.21 5.44
N MET A 79 -0.22 -4.56 4.58
CA MET A 79 -0.57 -5.13 3.28
C MET A 79 0.69 -5.51 2.50
N GLY A 80 1.66 -4.61 2.49
CA GLY A 80 2.92 -4.88 1.77
C GLY A 80 3.63 -6.10 2.32
N LYS A 81 3.67 -6.25 3.64
CA LYS A 81 4.31 -7.42 4.25
C LYS A 81 3.59 -8.72 3.87
N VAL A 82 2.26 -8.69 3.86
CA VAL A 82 1.48 -9.86 3.46
C VAL A 82 1.74 -10.20 2.00
N LEU A 83 1.75 -9.19 1.12
CA LEU A 83 1.98 -9.43 -0.30
C LEU A 83 3.36 -10.02 -0.56
N ILE A 84 4.37 -9.56 0.15
CA ILE A 84 5.71 -10.11 0.01
C ILE A 84 5.74 -11.56 0.49
N ARG A 85 5.16 -11.85 1.67
CA ARG A 85 5.19 -13.19 2.25
C ARG A 85 4.31 -14.18 1.50
N GLU A 86 3.09 -13.76 1.18
CA GLU A 86 2.09 -14.69 0.66
C GLU A 86 2.03 -14.74 -0.86
N ARG A 87 2.31 -13.62 -1.52
CA ARG A 87 2.21 -13.53 -2.98
C ARG A 87 3.59 -13.43 -3.63
N GLN A 88 4.63 -13.30 -2.82
CA GLN A 88 6.02 -13.27 -3.28
C GLN A 88 6.30 -12.16 -4.31
N ILE A 89 5.64 -11.03 -4.15
CA ILE A 89 5.92 -9.89 -5.01
C ILE A 89 7.28 -9.29 -4.63
N ASP A 90 7.91 -8.61 -5.58
CA ASP A 90 9.18 -7.96 -5.31
C ASP A 90 8.99 -6.51 -4.85
N GLY A 91 10.09 -5.86 -4.48
CA GLY A 91 10.01 -4.49 -3.97
C GLY A 91 9.54 -3.50 -5.01
N LYS A 92 9.92 -3.70 -6.26
CA LYS A 92 9.50 -2.81 -7.34
C LYS A 92 7.99 -2.86 -7.54
N THR A 93 7.43 -4.05 -7.51
CA THR A 93 5.98 -4.22 -7.65
C THR A 93 5.25 -3.62 -6.47
N LEU A 94 5.75 -3.85 -5.27
CA LEU A 94 5.12 -3.28 -4.08
C LEU A 94 5.15 -1.75 -4.13
N ALA A 95 6.25 -1.17 -4.57
CA ALA A 95 6.34 0.29 -4.70
C ALA A 95 5.26 0.82 -5.63
N LYS A 96 5.01 0.14 -6.74
CA LYS A 96 3.94 0.54 -7.66
C LYS A 96 2.57 0.44 -7.02
N ILE A 97 2.33 -0.63 -6.26
CA ILE A 97 1.06 -0.81 -5.58
C ILE A 97 0.86 0.29 -4.53
N TRP A 98 1.90 0.61 -3.77
CA TRP A 98 1.82 1.69 -2.79
C TRP A 98 1.52 3.03 -3.46
N ASP A 99 2.13 3.31 -4.60
CA ASP A 99 1.85 4.56 -5.32
C ASP A 99 0.40 4.62 -5.77
N LEU A 100 -0.19 3.47 -6.10
CA LEU A 100 -1.59 3.41 -6.51
C LEU A 100 -2.57 3.47 -5.34
N THR A 101 -2.14 3.10 -4.14
CA THR A 101 -2.98 3.14 -2.95
C THR A 101 -2.69 4.34 -2.07
N ASP A 102 -1.68 5.13 -2.41
CA ASP A 102 -1.30 6.31 -1.66
C ASP A 102 -2.40 7.35 -1.64
N GLY A 103 -2.66 7.90 -0.48
CA GLY A 103 -3.63 8.97 -0.35
C GLY A 103 -4.08 9.12 1.09
N CYS A 104 -4.13 10.34 1.57
CA CYS A 104 -4.59 10.62 2.92
C CYS A 104 -6.10 10.82 2.96
N GLY A 105 -6.78 10.41 1.92
CA GLY A 105 -8.22 10.48 1.88
C GLY A 105 -8.74 11.89 1.78
N GLY A 106 -7.89 12.82 1.40
CA GLY A 106 -8.39 14.15 1.34
C GLY A 106 -7.48 15.10 0.63
N ASP A 107 -8.04 16.22 0.35
CA ASP A 107 -7.33 17.29 -0.31
C ASP A 107 -6.67 18.21 0.70
N GLU A 108 -6.89 17.94 1.96
CA GLU A 108 -6.42 18.80 3.02
C GLU A 108 -4.92 18.98 2.99
N HIS A 109 -4.21 17.96 2.57
CA HIS A 109 -2.76 18.08 2.49
C HIS A 109 -2.29 18.60 1.14
N LEU A 110 -3.21 18.90 0.26
CA LEU A 110 -2.90 19.43 -1.05
C LEU A 110 -2.89 20.96 -1.08
N HIS A 111 -3.30 21.57 -0.01
CA HIS A 111 -3.35 23.02 0.01
C HIS A 111 -2.28 23.68 0.78
#